data_9224197874edd3efb8e6fd3061bea155
#
_entry.id   9224197874edd3efb8e6fd3061bea155
#
_cell.length_a   1.000
_cell.length_b   1.000
_cell.length_c   1.000
_cell.angle_alpha   90.00
_cell.angle_beta   90.00
_cell.angle_gamma   90.00
#
_symmetry.space_group_name_H-M   'P 1'
#
loop_
_entity.id
_entity.type
_entity.pdbx_description
1 polymer ?
#
loop_
_entity_poly.entity_id
_entity_poly.type
_entity_poly.pdbx_seq_one_letter_code
_entity_poly.pdbx_strand_id
1 'polypeptide(L)'
;GIAPVTIKSGKTKDFLNPLRPLAPEEEAMLQAMVNKLNDRFVQLIVDGRNLEETKVRAIADGRVMLADEALQHGLVDQIGYFDDVVNWFSKNYADNNPSVCIYQYATEDSFFSLFKSPTFIGKCAAEAAEAYSKKLSTENGALLPAYK
;
A
#
# COMPACT_ATOMS: atom_id res chain seq x y z
N GLY A 1 4.74 43.28 8.86
CA GLY A 1 4.40 42.18 7.97
C GLY A 1 5.55 41.89 7.02
N ILE A 2 5.70 40.63 6.61
CA ILE A 2 6.68 40.22 5.61
C ILE A 2 5.97 40.23 4.26
N ALA A 3 6.50 40.98 3.27
CA ALA A 3 6.01 40.95 1.89
C ALA A 3 6.98 40.11 1.05
N PRO A 4 6.59 38.92 0.59
CA PRO A 4 7.46 38.06 -0.24
C PRO A 4 7.54 38.66 -1.66
N VAL A 5 8.75 38.65 -2.23
CA VAL A 5 8.99 39.00 -3.63
C VAL A 5 9.44 37.71 -4.34
N THR A 6 8.63 37.25 -5.30
CA THR A 6 8.96 36.03 -6.07
C THR A 6 9.47 36.39 -7.45
N ILE A 7 10.69 36.01 -7.78
CA ILE A 7 11.27 36.11 -9.12
C ILE A 7 11.19 34.74 -9.79
N LYS A 8 10.49 34.66 -10.93
CA LYS A 8 10.20 33.38 -11.59
C LYS A 8 10.32 33.49 -13.12
N SER A 9 10.76 32.42 -13.76
CA SER A 9 10.91 32.33 -15.21
C SER A 9 9.64 31.89 -15.96
N GLY A 10 8.56 31.59 -15.25
CA GLY A 10 7.28 31.17 -15.83
C GLY A 10 6.10 31.45 -14.91
N LYS A 11 4.92 31.67 -15.50
CA LYS A 11 3.70 32.11 -14.79
C LYS A 11 3.33 31.21 -13.62
N THR A 12 3.49 29.89 -13.80
CA THR A 12 3.06 28.87 -12.84
C THR A 12 4.20 28.27 -12.00
N LYS A 13 5.42 28.85 -12.06
CA LYS A 13 6.54 28.27 -11.32
C LYS A 13 6.52 28.47 -9.80
N ASP A 14 5.69 29.35 -9.31
CA ASP A 14 5.37 29.55 -7.90
C ASP A 14 3.97 29.00 -7.53
N PHE A 15 3.53 28.02 -8.28
CA PHE A 15 2.29 27.30 -8.05
C PHE A 15 2.24 26.70 -6.63
N LEU A 16 1.09 26.83 -5.98
CA LEU A 16 0.89 26.43 -4.56
C LEU A 16 1.77 27.20 -3.55
N ASN A 17 2.23 28.41 -3.88
CA ASN A 17 2.94 29.24 -2.92
C ASN A 17 1.98 29.65 -1.77
N PRO A 18 2.29 29.26 -0.50
CA PRO A 18 1.41 29.55 0.65
C PRO A 18 1.36 31.02 1.03
N LEU A 19 2.23 31.86 0.45
CA LEU A 19 2.35 33.26 0.78
C LEU A 19 1.53 34.18 -0.13
N ARG A 20 0.77 33.61 -1.08
CA ARG A 20 -0.16 34.36 -1.95
C ARG A 20 -1.46 33.58 -2.19
N PRO A 21 -2.58 34.27 -2.48
CA PRO A 21 -3.79 33.59 -2.94
C PRO A 21 -3.55 32.82 -4.24
N LEU A 22 -4.27 31.73 -4.41
CA LEU A 22 -4.27 30.94 -5.64
C LEU A 22 -4.94 31.77 -6.77
N ALA A 23 -4.32 31.80 -7.94
CA ALA A 23 -4.93 32.47 -9.09
C ALA A 23 -6.06 31.58 -9.67
N PRO A 24 -7.12 32.21 -10.26
CA PRO A 24 -8.26 31.45 -10.80
C PRO A 24 -7.86 30.39 -11.84
N GLU A 25 -6.86 30.68 -12.66
CA GLU A 25 -6.36 29.71 -13.65
C GLU A 25 -5.61 28.53 -13.00
N GLU A 26 -4.92 28.79 -11.89
CA GLU A 26 -4.24 27.77 -11.12
C GLU A 26 -5.25 26.86 -10.39
N GLU A 27 -6.30 27.47 -9.85
CA GLU A 27 -7.42 26.75 -9.24
C GLU A 27 -8.13 25.86 -10.27
N ALA A 28 -8.44 26.38 -11.46
CA ALA A 28 -9.06 25.60 -12.53
C ALA A 28 -8.18 24.42 -12.98
N MET A 29 -6.86 24.63 -13.05
CA MET A 29 -5.91 23.59 -13.40
C MET A 29 -5.86 22.49 -12.33
N LEU A 30 -5.82 22.85 -11.05
CA LEU A 30 -5.88 21.91 -9.93
C LEU A 30 -7.17 21.12 -9.93
N GLN A 31 -8.30 21.82 -10.08
CA GLN A 31 -9.61 21.17 -10.10
C GLN A 31 -9.71 20.15 -11.24
N ALA A 32 -9.22 20.51 -12.42
CA ALA A 32 -9.19 19.58 -13.56
C ALA A 32 -8.31 18.35 -13.28
N MET A 33 -7.17 18.53 -12.60
CA MET A 33 -6.29 17.42 -12.20
C MET A 33 -6.96 16.51 -11.16
N VAL A 34 -7.56 17.08 -10.12
CA VAL A 34 -8.26 16.34 -9.08
C VAL A 34 -9.45 15.57 -9.67
N ASN A 35 -10.21 16.18 -10.57
CA ASN A 35 -11.32 15.50 -11.24
C ASN A 35 -10.84 14.28 -12.04
N LYS A 36 -9.76 14.40 -12.81
CA LYS A 36 -9.18 13.27 -13.55
C LYS A 36 -8.70 12.14 -12.63
N LEU A 37 -8.10 12.48 -11.48
CA LEU A 37 -7.67 11.47 -10.50
C LEU A 37 -8.87 10.77 -9.89
N ASN A 38 -9.93 11.52 -9.58
CA ASN A 38 -11.18 10.95 -9.06
C ASN A 38 -11.86 10.05 -10.10
N ASP A 39 -11.95 10.49 -11.36
CA ASP A 39 -12.50 9.66 -12.44
C ASP A 39 -11.73 8.34 -12.59
N ARG A 40 -10.40 8.39 -12.55
CA ARG A 40 -9.57 7.18 -12.58
C ARG A 40 -9.80 6.29 -11.36
N PHE A 41 -9.93 6.86 -10.18
CA PHE A 41 -10.23 6.12 -8.94
C PHE A 41 -11.57 5.40 -9.04
N VAL A 42 -12.62 6.11 -9.48
CA VAL A 42 -13.95 5.53 -9.70
C VAL A 42 -13.89 4.38 -10.70
N GLN A 43 -13.19 4.58 -11.84
CA GLN A 43 -13.08 3.55 -12.88
C GLN A 43 -12.36 2.29 -12.35
N LEU A 44 -11.31 2.44 -11.55
CA LEU A 44 -10.61 1.28 -10.95
C LEU A 44 -11.54 0.47 -10.03
N ILE A 45 -12.42 1.13 -9.31
CA ILE A 45 -13.41 0.43 -8.45
C ILE A 45 -14.47 -0.25 -9.32
N VAL A 46 -15.01 0.43 -10.32
CA VAL A 46 -15.99 -0.12 -11.27
C VAL A 46 -15.43 -1.40 -11.90
N ASP A 47 -14.22 -1.34 -12.44
CA ASP A 47 -13.58 -2.47 -13.13
C ASP A 47 -13.20 -3.58 -12.14
N GLY A 48 -12.62 -3.22 -10.99
CA GLY A 48 -12.14 -4.19 -10.01
C GLY A 48 -13.24 -4.90 -9.22
N ARG A 49 -14.38 -4.23 -9.02
CA ARG A 49 -15.49 -4.75 -8.21
C ARG A 49 -16.73 -5.07 -9.03
N ASN A 50 -16.71 -4.80 -10.34
CA ASN A 50 -17.85 -4.95 -11.25
C ASN A 50 -19.12 -4.24 -10.73
N LEU A 51 -18.91 -3.01 -10.23
CA LEU A 51 -19.98 -2.18 -9.68
C LEU A 51 -20.46 -1.15 -10.73
N GLU A 52 -21.68 -0.69 -10.56
CA GLU A 52 -22.25 0.37 -11.38
C GLU A 52 -21.57 1.72 -11.06
N GLU A 53 -21.12 2.45 -12.09
CA GLU A 53 -20.39 3.72 -11.92
C GLU A 53 -21.15 4.74 -11.09
N THR A 54 -22.47 4.84 -11.27
CA THR A 54 -23.33 5.77 -10.53
C THR A 54 -23.30 5.47 -9.02
N LYS A 55 -23.28 4.20 -8.62
CA LYS A 55 -23.18 3.78 -7.21
C LYS A 55 -21.82 4.11 -6.65
N VAL A 56 -20.75 3.85 -7.41
CA VAL A 56 -19.38 4.16 -6.98
C VAL A 56 -19.21 5.66 -6.80
N ARG A 57 -19.67 6.49 -7.74
CA ARG A 57 -19.60 7.96 -7.63
C ARG A 57 -20.36 8.50 -6.43
N ALA A 58 -21.47 7.89 -6.04
CA ALA A 58 -22.26 8.31 -4.88
C ALA A 58 -21.54 8.12 -3.53
N ILE A 59 -20.55 7.23 -3.46
CA ILE A 59 -19.77 6.95 -2.26
C ILE A 59 -18.32 7.45 -2.34
N ALA A 60 -17.85 7.85 -3.52
CA ALA A 60 -16.49 8.33 -3.78
C ALA A 60 -16.34 9.83 -3.50
N ASP A 61 -16.88 10.32 -2.40
CA ASP A 61 -16.89 11.75 -2.03
C ASP A 61 -15.80 12.12 -1.01
N GLY A 62 -14.94 11.16 -0.66
CA GLY A 62 -13.84 11.36 0.29
C GLY A 62 -14.20 11.10 1.75
N ARG A 63 -15.42 10.57 2.00
CA ARG A 63 -15.81 10.19 3.37
C ARG A 63 -14.99 9.01 3.89
N VAL A 64 -14.85 8.94 5.21
CA VAL A 64 -14.37 7.72 5.87
C VAL A 64 -15.55 6.75 5.97
N MET A 65 -15.30 5.50 5.63
CA MET A 65 -16.30 4.45 5.60
C MET A 65 -15.93 3.36 6.61
N LEU A 66 -16.89 2.85 7.35
CA LEU A 66 -16.72 1.70 8.23
C LEU A 66 -16.70 0.39 7.42
N ALA A 67 -16.18 -0.68 8.02
CA ALA A 67 -16.01 -1.96 7.33
C ALA A 67 -17.34 -2.59 6.90
N ASP A 68 -18.38 -2.45 7.71
CA ASP A 68 -19.74 -2.93 7.43
C ASP A 68 -20.38 -2.17 6.26
N GLU A 69 -20.19 -0.86 6.18
CA GLU A 69 -20.63 -0.03 5.04
C GLU A 69 -19.88 -0.44 3.77
N ALA A 70 -18.55 -0.62 3.87
CA ALA A 70 -17.74 -1.07 2.73
C ALA A 70 -18.19 -2.43 2.20
N LEU A 71 -18.58 -3.35 3.09
CA LEU A 71 -19.14 -4.64 2.72
C LEU A 71 -20.50 -4.48 2.04
N GLN A 72 -21.41 -3.64 2.56
CA GLN A 72 -22.73 -3.37 1.97
C GLN A 72 -22.62 -2.77 0.56
N HIS A 73 -21.61 -1.93 0.33
CA HIS A 73 -21.34 -1.34 -0.98
C HIS A 73 -20.55 -2.26 -1.92
N GLY A 74 -20.16 -3.46 -1.49
CA GLY A 74 -19.41 -4.42 -2.30
C GLY A 74 -17.94 -4.03 -2.53
N LEU A 75 -17.39 -3.10 -1.74
CA LEU A 75 -16.00 -2.67 -1.83
C LEU A 75 -15.02 -3.69 -1.24
N VAL A 76 -15.47 -4.49 -0.28
CA VAL A 76 -14.74 -5.60 0.33
C VAL A 76 -15.60 -6.86 0.28
N ASP A 77 -14.96 -8.02 0.35
CA ASP A 77 -15.65 -9.32 0.24
C ASP A 77 -16.08 -9.87 1.59
N GLN A 78 -15.29 -9.61 2.62
CA GLN A 78 -15.54 -10.08 3.99
C GLN A 78 -14.91 -9.13 5.01
N ILE A 79 -15.42 -9.20 6.23
CA ILE A 79 -14.85 -8.54 7.40
C ILE A 79 -14.27 -9.63 8.29
N GLY A 80 -13.01 -9.45 8.73
CA GLY A 80 -12.34 -10.43 9.58
C GLY A 80 -11.01 -9.89 10.10
N TYR A 81 -10.39 -10.65 10.96
CA TYR A 81 -9.06 -10.41 11.49
C TYR A 81 -8.01 -11.10 10.63
N PHE A 82 -6.74 -10.85 10.92
CA PHE A 82 -5.62 -11.43 10.18
C PHE A 82 -5.66 -12.96 10.14
N ASP A 83 -6.00 -13.60 11.26
CA ASP A 83 -6.11 -15.06 11.35
C ASP A 83 -7.22 -15.63 10.46
N ASP A 84 -8.32 -14.89 10.29
CA ASP A 84 -9.41 -15.28 9.38
C ASP A 84 -8.92 -15.30 7.94
N VAL A 85 -8.11 -14.31 7.54
CA VAL A 85 -7.49 -14.25 6.20
C VAL A 85 -6.55 -15.43 5.98
N VAL A 86 -5.66 -15.73 6.95
CA VAL A 86 -4.73 -16.87 6.88
C VAL A 86 -5.51 -18.18 6.77
N ASN A 87 -6.56 -18.34 7.55
CA ASN A 87 -7.43 -19.52 7.51
C ASN A 87 -8.18 -19.66 6.18
N TRP A 88 -8.63 -18.53 5.62
CA TRP A 88 -9.30 -18.52 4.31
C TRP A 88 -8.34 -18.94 3.19
N PHE A 89 -7.11 -18.42 3.17
CA PHE A 89 -6.08 -18.81 2.22
C PHE A 89 -5.69 -20.29 2.38
N SER A 90 -5.54 -20.76 3.62
CA SER A 90 -5.27 -22.17 3.92
C SER A 90 -6.30 -23.11 3.31
N LYS A 91 -7.58 -22.73 3.44
CA LYS A 91 -8.70 -23.55 2.92
C LYS A 91 -8.84 -23.53 1.40
N ASN A 92 -8.49 -22.41 0.76
CA ASN A 92 -8.81 -22.20 -0.65
C ASN A 92 -7.60 -22.38 -1.60
N TYR A 93 -6.37 -22.17 -1.14
CA TYR A 93 -5.20 -22.10 -2.01
C TYR A 93 -3.96 -22.84 -1.52
N ALA A 94 -3.89 -23.25 -0.28
CA ALA A 94 -2.71 -23.91 0.28
C ALA A 94 -3.02 -25.28 0.84
N ASP A 95 -2.05 -26.19 0.74
CA ASP A 95 -2.09 -27.51 1.36
C ASP A 95 -1.97 -27.41 2.90
N ASN A 96 -2.94 -26.77 3.53
CA ASN A 96 -3.11 -26.63 4.99
C ASN A 96 -2.01 -25.90 5.78
N ASN A 97 -1.01 -25.26 5.15
CA ASN A 97 0.02 -24.52 5.88
C ASN A 97 0.57 -23.32 5.09
N PRO A 98 -0.18 -22.22 4.96
CA PRO A 98 0.30 -21.02 4.28
C PRO A 98 1.46 -20.38 5.04
N SER A 99 2.51 -19.97 4.31
CA SER A 99 3.59 -19.15 4.86
C SER A 99 3.22 -17.68 4.75
N VAL A 100 3.30 -16.95 5.86
CA VAL A 100 3.11 -15.49 5.87
C VAL A 100 4.46 -14.81 5.73
N CYS A 101 4.64 -14.05 4.64
CA CYS A 101 5.83 -13.23 4.42
C CYS A 101 5.49 -11.76 4.62
N ILE A 102 6.16 -11.08 5.54
CA ILE A 102 6.02 -9.65 5.78
C ILE A 102 7.17 -8.93 5.09
N TYR A 103 6.86 -8.12 4.08
CA TYR A 103 7.82 -7.26 3.41
C TYR A 103 7.80 -5.88 4.07
N GLN A 104 8.88 -5.50 4.72
CA GLN A 104 9.06 -4.19 5.29
C GLN A 104 10.15 -3.45 4.53
N TYR A 105 9.89 -2.20 4.14
CA TYR A 105 10.97 -1.34 3.70
C TYR A 105 11.86 -1.07 4.90
N ALA A 106 13.14 -1.42 4.79
CA ALA A 106 14.13 -0.91 5.73
C ALA A 106 14.18 0.61 5.51
N THR A 107 13.54 1.37 6.38
CA THR A 107 13.80 2.79 6.47
C THR A 107 15.25 2.89 6.92
N GLU A 108 16.12 3.45 6.10
CA GLU A 108 17.48 3.83 6.54
C GLU A 108 17.30 4.97 7.55
N ASP A 109 16.99 4.58 8.76
CA ASP A 109 16.91 5.51 9.86
C ASP A 109 18.30 6.03 10.15
N SER A 110 18.48 7.31 9.83
CA SER A 110 19.42 8.21 10.47
C SER A 110 20.88 7.72 10.58
N PHE A 111 21.81 8.63 10.44
CA PHE A 111 23.25 8.50 10.70
C PHE A 111 23.61 7.62 11.93
N PHE A 112 22.72 7.47 12.90
CA PHE A 112 22.84 6.56 14.03
C PHE A 112 22.64 5.07 13.72
N SER A 113 22.07 4.70 12.57
CA SER A 113 21.95 3.28 12.17
C SER A 113 23.30 2.66 11.82
N LEU A 114 24.29 3.47 11.44
CA LEU A 114 25.67 3.03 11.23
C LEU A 114 26.33 2.43 12.49
N PHE A 115 25.82 2.72 13.67
CA PHE A 115 26.28 2.19 14.95
C PHE A 115 25.46 1.01 15.47
N LYS A 116 24.35 0.65 14.84
CA LYS A 116 23.60 -0.58 15.15
C LYS A 116 24.33 -1.76 14.53
N SER A 117 25.08 -2.43 15.38
CA SER A 117 25.89 -3.62 15.12
C SER A 117 25.26 -4.63 14.17
N PRO A 118 26.01 -5.20 13.20
CA PRO A 118 25.58 -6.28 12.29
C PRO A 118 25.14 -7.56 12.99
N THR A 119 25.36 -7.65 14.31
CA THR A 119 25.04 -8.85 15.12
C THR A 119 23.57 -9.20 15.22
N PHE A 120 22.64 -8.25 15.04
CA PHE A 120 21.19 -8.55 15.11
C PHE A 120 20.70 -9.21 13.82
N ILE A 121 21.09 -8.69 12.67
CA ILE A 121 20.74 -9.29 11.36
C ILE A 121 21.42 -10.65 11.21
N GLY A 122 22.66 -10.80 11.69
CA GLY A 122 23.37 -12.07 11.70
C GLY A 122 22.71 -13.15 12.58
N LYS A 123 22.15 -12.77 13.74
CA LYS A 123 21.42 -13.71 14.60
C LYS A 123 20.12 -14.19 13.96
N CYS A 124 19.28 -13.29 13.45
CA CYS A 124 18.03 -13.67 12.79
C CYS A 124 18.27 -14.54 11.53
N ALA A 125 19.31 -14.23 10.75
CA ALA A 125 19.69 -15.05 9.60
C ALA A 125 20.23 -16.42 10.00
N ALA A 126 21.01 -16.50 11.09
CA ALA A 126 21.53 -17.75 11.61
C ALA A 126 20.42 -18.65 12.20
N GLU A 127 19.47 -18.06 12.96
CA GLU A 127 18.33 -18.79 13.51
C GLU A 127 17.38 -19.29 12.39
N ALA A 128 17.16 -18.48 11.35
CA ALA A 128 16.40 -18.90 10.19
C ALA A 128 17.10 -20.01 9.39
N ALA A 129 18.42 -19.94 9.23
CA ALA A 129 19.22 -20.98 8.58
C ALA A 129 19.25 -22.27 9.39
N GLU A 130 19.34 -22.19 10.72
CA GLU A 130 19.28 -23.34 11.61
C GLU A 130 17.88 -24.00 11.61
N ALA A 131 16.82 -23.21 11.66
CA ALA A 131 15.45 -23.69 11.54
C ALA A 131 15.20 -24.39 10.20
N TYR A 132 15.73 -23.80 9.11
CA TYR A 132 15.65 -24.39 7.76
C TYR A 132 16.45 -25.67 7.63
N SER A 133 17.67 -25.73 8.16
CA SER A 133 18.51 -26.95 8.16
C SER A 133 17.90 -28.06 9.00
N LYS A 134 17.26 -27.70 10.12
CA LYS A 134 16.55 -28.66 10.98
C LYS A 134 15.29 -29.22 10.29
N LYS A 135 14.59 -28.40 9.51
CA LYS A 135 13.46 -28.84 8.69
C LYS A 135 13.89 -29.78 7.55
N LEU A 136 15.01 -29.49 6.90
CA LEU A 136 15.60 -30.37 5.86
C LEU A 136 16.12 -31.70 6.41
N SER A 137 16.58 -31.74 7.65
CA SER A 137 17.05 -32.98 8.28
C SER A 137 15.91 -33.88 8.82
N THR A 138 14.72 -33.31 9.03
CA THR A 138 13.52 -34.04 9.46
C THR A 138 12.64 -34.52 8.31
N GLU A 139 12.74 -33.93 7.13
CA GLU A 139 12.11 -34.38 5.90
C GLU A 139 13.10 -35.23 5.11
N ASN A 140 13.03 -36.52 5.29
CA ASN A 140 13.80 -37.52 4.55
C ASN A 140 13.83 -37.22 3.02
N GLY A 141 14.99 -36.78 2.53
CA GLY A 141 15.53 -37.19 1.23
C GLY A 141 14.72 -36.96 -0.04
N ALA A 142 13.69 -36.10 -0.07
CA ALA A 142 13.01 -35.78 -1.31
C ALA A 142 13.66 -34.55 -1.95
N LEU A 143 14.46 -34.79 -2.98
CA LEU A 143 15.00 -33.77 -3.90
C LEU A 143 13.85 -33.00 -4.54
N LEU A 144 13.84 -31.67 -4.37
CA LEU A 144 12.93 -30.79 -5.09
C LEU A 144 13.19 -30.92 -6.60
N PRO A 145 12.15 -31.02 -7.46
CA PRO A 145 12.34 -31.02 -8.90
C PRO A 145 12.85 -29.66 -9.37
N ALA A 146 13.93 -29.70 -10.17
CA ALA A 146 14.47 -28.52 -10.81
C ALA A 146 13.43 -27.91 -11.78
N TYR A 147 13.09 -26.66 -11.58
CA TYR A 147 12.33 -25.89 -12.56
C TYR A 147 13.19 -25.67 -13.82
N LYS A 148 12.67 -26.13 -14.95
CA LYS A 148 13.12 -25.77 -16.30
C LYS A 148 12.42 -24.50 -16.76
#